data_4584dfee27046f69c1cfa0b66334ca97
#
_entry.id   4584dfee27046f69c1cfa0b66334ca97
#
_cell.length_a   1.000
_cell.length_b   1.000
_cell.length_c   1.000
_cell.angle_alpha   90.00
_cell.angle_beta   90.00
_cell.angle_gamma   90.00
#
_symmetry.space_group_name_H-M   'P 1'
#
loop_
_entity.id
_entity.type
_entity.pdbx_description
1 polymer ?
#
loop_
_entity_poly.entity_id
_entity_poly.type
_entity_poly.pdbx_seq_one_letter_code
_entity_poly.pdbx_strand_id
1 'polypeptide(L)'
;MKNNNSYKLPLALVFSLFFLWAISSNLLPTMIRQLMKTCELNTFEASFTETAYWLAYFIFPIPIAMFMKRYSYKAGIIFGLVLAAAGGLLFFPAAMLKEYWAYLCIFFVIATGMCFLETAANPYVTALGDAATAPQRLNLAQSFNGLGAFIAAMFLSKLILSGTHYTRETLPSDYPGGWEAYIQFETDAMKTPYLALAVLLLVIAGIFIFSRLPKIGDEGQRGTSKEKLIDFNVWKRSHLRWGVIAQFFYNGGQTAINSLFLVYCCSYAGIPESEATTYFGLYMLAFLLGRWIGTGLMIRFRPQDMLLVYALVNILLCAVVAVCGGWIGLYAMLGISFFMSIMYPTQFSLALKDLGSQTKSGSAFLVMSIVGNACLPQFTAYLMHVNEQMYHLAYVVPMVCFLFCAYYGWRGYKVLD
;
A
#
# COMPACT_ATOMS: atom_id res chain seq x y z
N MET A 1 16.06 -8.80 -32.21
CA MET A 1 16.17 -9.34 -30.83
C MET A 1 17.02 -8.37 -30.01
N LYS A 2 16.44 -7.36 -29.36
CA LYS A 2 17.18 -6.46 -28.46
C LYS A 2 17.55 -7.24 -27.20
N ASN A 3 18.82 -7.16 -26.84
CA ASN A 3 19.51 -7.89 -25.77
C ASN A 3 18.67 -7.95 -24.45
N ASN A 4 18.11 -9.11 -24.15
CA ASN A 4 17.25 -9.37 -22.99
C ASN A 4 17.97 -9.17 -21.63
N ASN A 5 19.29 -9.02 -21.63
CA ASN A 5 20.11 -8.79 -20.44
C ASN A 5 20.15 -7.31 -20.01
N SER A 6 19.80 -6.36 -20.89
CA SER A 6 19.87 -4.92 -20.58
C SER A 6 18.81 -4.43 -19.60
N TYR A 7 17.71 -5.18 -19.40
CA TYR A 7 16.60 -4.79 -18.53
C TYR A 7 16.59 -5.47 -17.15
N LYS A 8 17.41 -6.53 -16.94
CA LYS A 8 17.41 -7.31 -15.71
C LYS A 8 17.83 -6.49 -14.49
N LEU A 9 18.92 -5.73 -14.58
CA LEU A 9 19.38 -4.89 -13.47
C LEU A 9 18.41 -3.75 -13.14
N PRO A 10 17.91 -2.95 -14.12
CA PRO A 10 16.87 -1.97 -13.86
C PRO A 10 15.63 -2.56 -13.21
N LEU A 11 15.18 -3.72 -13.64
CA LEU A 11 14.00 -4.39 -13.09
C LEU A 11 14.25 -4.85 -11.64
N ALA A 12 15.41 -5.44 -11.35
CA ALA A 12 15.77 -5.84 -9.98
C ALA A 12 15.85 -4.66 -9.03
N LEU A 13 16.42 -3.53 -9.48
CA LEU A 13 16.47 -2.29 -8.68
C LEU A 13 15.07 -1.74 -8.40
N VAL A 14 14.18 -1.79 -9.39
CA VAL A 14 12.79 -1.32 -9.17
C VAL A 14 12.04 -2.28 -8.25
N PHE A 15 12.28 -3.59 -8.31
CA PHE A 15 11.69 -4.56 -7.38
C PHE A 15 12.08 -4.28 -5.93
N SER A 16 13.32 -3.82 -5.67
CA SER A 16 13.74 -3.42 -4.33
C SER A 16 12.93 -2.22 -3.79
N LEU A 17 12.46 -1.32 -4.67
CA LEU A 17 11.60 -0.20 -4.26
C LEU A 17 10.24 -0.68 -3.73
N PHE A 18 9.63 -1.66 -4.40
CA PHE A 18 8.37 -2.24 -3.95
C PHE A 18 8.51 -2.95 -2.60
N PHE A 19 9.64 -3.61 -2.38
CA PHE A 19 9.97 -4.24 -1.11
C PHE A 19 10.12 -3.21 0.02
N LEU A 20 10.89 -2.15 -0.22
CA LEU A 20 11.10 -1.07 0.77
C LEU A 20 9.82 -0.28 1.07
N TRP A 21 9.04 0.00 0.04
CA TRP A 21 7.74 0.65 0.20
C TRP A 21 6.82 -0.17 1.11
N ALA A 22 6.78 -1.48 0.91
CA ALA A 22 5.97 -2.37 1.74
C ALA A 22 6.44 -2.42 3.19
N ILE A 23 7.73 -2.44 3.45
CA ILE A 23 8.26 -2.37 4.81
C ILE A 23 7.77 -1.10 5.49
N SER A 24 7.96 0.06 4.84
CA SER A 24 7.58 1.35 5.41
C SER A 24 6.09 1.44 5.73
N SER A 25 5.23 1.05 4.78
CA SER A 25 3.77 1.16 4.95
C SER A 25 3.19 0.15 5.95
N ASN A 26 3.76 -1.05 6.04
CA ASN A 26 3.27 -2.08 6.96
C ASN A 26 3.82 -1.97 8.39
N LEU A 27 4.78 -1.08 8.63
CA LEU A 27 5.17 -0.68 9.99
C LEU A 27 4.22 0.35 10.61
N LEU A 28 3.42 1.04 9.80
CA LEU A 28 2.52 2.11 10.27
C LEU A 28 1.54 1.65 11.37
N PRO A 29 0.83 0.50 11.25
CA PRO A 29 -0.06 0.03 12.31
C PRO A 29 0.66 -0.24 13.63
N THR A 30 1.89 -0.77 13.56
CA THR A 30 2.73 -1.01 14.74
C THR A 30 3.12 0.31 15.41
N MET A 31 3.46 1.32 14.60
CA MET A 31 3.81 2.65 15.09
C MET A 31 2.62 3.38 15.72
N ILE A 32 1.42 3.23 15.15
CA ILE A 32 0.20 3.80 15.76
C ILE A 32 0.02 3.26 17.17
N ARG A 33 0.13 1.94 17.36
CA ARG A 33 0.06 1.33 18.70
C ARG A 33 1.14 1.84 19.64
N GLN A 34 2.35 2.05 19.14
CA GLN A 34 3.46 2.57 19.94
C GLN A 34 3.24 4.03 20.33
N LEU A 35 2.71 4.86 19.42
CA LEU A 35 2.34 6.25 19.71
C LEU A 35 1.18 6.35 20.71
N MET A 36 0.23 5.42 20.69
CA MET A 36 -0.82 5.35 21.71
C MET A 36 -0.22 5.21 23.11
N LYS A 37 0.85 4.43 23.26
CA LYS A 37 1.55 4.27 24.55
C LYS A 37 2.37 5.50 24.90
N THR A 38 3.22 5.96 23.99
CA THR A 38 4.24 6.99 24.26
C THR A 38 3.68 8.40 24.34
N CYS A 39 2.59 8.69 23.65
CA CYS A 39 1.89 9.97 23.68
C CYS A 39 0.56 9.91 24.44
N GLU A 40 0.24 8.80 25.12
CA GLU A 40 -1.00 8.59 25.90
C GLU A 40 -2.27 8.89 25.09
N LEU A 41 -2.31 8.44 23.79
CA LEU A 41 -3.42 8.75 22.89
C LEU A 41 -4.56 7.75 23.01
N ASN A 42 -5.78 8.24 22.85
CA ASN A 42 -6.92 7.36 22.59
C ASN A 42 -6.94 6.88 21.12
N THR A 43 -7.81 5.90 20.82
CA THR A 43 -7.90 5.28 19.49
C THR A 43 -8.26 6.28 18.39
N PHE A 44 -9.12 7.27 18.71
CA PHE A 44 -9.51 8.29 17.75
C PHE A 44 -8.36 9.25 17.43
N GLU A 45 -7.65 9.73 18.46
CA GLU A 45 -6.46 10.57 18.28
C GLU A 45 -5.38 9.85 17.49
N ALA A 46 -5.10 8.59 17.81
CA ALA A 46 -4.10 7.79 17.12
C ALA A 46 -4.43 7.58 15.61
N SER A 47 -5.72 7.60 15.24
CA SER A 47 -6.16 7.46 13.84
C SER A 47 -5.70 8.61 12.94
N PHE A 48 -5.38 9.80 13.50
CA PHE A 48 -4.80 10.90 12.72
C PHE A 48 -3.43 10.58 12.12
N THR A 49 -2.70 9.61 12.69
CA THR A 49 -1.44 9.12 12.10
C THR A 49 -1.69 8.49 10.73
N GLU A 50 -2.71 7.65 10.63
CA GLU A 50 -3.10 7.03 9.36
C GLU A 50 -3.64 8.08 8.37
N THR A 51 -4.45 9.01 8.87
CA THR A 51 -4.97 10.13 8.06
C THR A 51 -3.82 10.98 7.49
N ALA A 52 -2.83 11.35 8.30
CA ALA A 52 -1.67 12.11 7.86
C ALA A 52 -0.89 11.36 6.77
N TYR A 53 -0.71 10.04 6.94
CA TYR A 53 -0.04 9.19 5.95
C TYR A 53 -0.77 9.18 4.60
N TRP A 54 -2.07 8.85 4.59
CA TRP A 54 -2.84 8.72 3.34
C TRP A 54 -3.18 10.07 2.70
N LEU A 55 -3.17 11.16 3.47
CA LEU A 55 -3.35 12.51 2.94
C LEU A 55 -2.23 12.89 1.96
N ALA A 56 -0.99 12.45 2.20
CA ALA A 56 0.11 12.65 1.27
C ALA A 56 -0.17 12.00 -0.10
N TYR A 57 -0.79 10.82 -0.11
CA TYR A 57 -1.17 10.10 -1.33
C TYR A 57 -2.33 10.77 -2.10
N PHE A 58 -3.10 11.60 -1.44
CA PHE A 58 -4.12 12.41 -2.12
C PHE A 58 -3.54 13.70 -2.72
N ILE A 59 -2.67 14.39 -1.97
CA ILE A 59 -2.17 15.72 -2.33
C ILE A 59 -1.05 15.66 -3.38
N PHE A 60 -0.08 14.75 -3.21
CA PHE A 60 1.20 14.81 -3.92
C PHE A 60 1.28 14.12 -5.29
N PRO A 61 0.46 13.16 -5.70
CA PRO A 61 0.66 12.46 -6.99
C PRO A 61 0.70 13.39 -8.20
N ILE A 62 -0.11 14.46 -8.21
CA ILE A 62 -0.09 15.47 -9.30
C ILE A 62 1.23 16.26 -9.30
N PRO A 63 1.66 16.92 -8.20
CA PRO A 63 2.98 17.54 -8.10
C PRO A 63 4.13 16.61 -8.49
N ILE A 64 4.06 15.34 -8.07
CA ILE A 64 5.07 14.32 -8.38
C ILE A 64 5.12 14.02 -9.88
N ALA A 65 3.96 13.87 -10.53
CA ALA A 65 3.91 13.67 -11.97
C ALA A 65 4.48 14.86 -12.75
N MET A 66 4.22 16.10 -12.27
CA MET A 66 4.82 17.32 -12.82
C MET A 66 6.34 17.32 -12.66
N PHE A 67 6.83 16.93 -11.49
CA PHE A 67 8.25 16.79 -11.21
C PHE A 67 8.91 15.77 -12.16
N MET A 68 8.28 14.58 -12.32
CA MET A 68 8.80 13.54 -13.20
C MET A 68 8.77 13.92 -14.68
N LYS A 69 7.79 14.72 -15.12
CA LYS A 69 7.78 15.26 -16.48
C LYS A 69 8.95 16.22 -16.72
N ARG A 70 9.27 17.04 -15.73
CA ARG A 70 10.34 18.03 -15.84
C ARG A 70 11.74 17.40 -15.77
N TYR A 71 11.93 16.40 -14.93
CA TYR A 71 13.25 15.83 -14.64
C TYR A 71 13.42 14.41 -15.19
N SER A 72 12.76 13.43 -14.68
CA SER A 72 12.67 12.03 -15.17
C SER A 72 12.07 11.11 -14.11
N TYR A 73 11.72 9.87 -14.46
CA TYR A 73 11.37 8.82 -13.49
C TYR A 73 12.50 8.54 -12.49
N LYS A 74 13.76 8.46 -12.98
CA LYS A 74 14.94 8.25 -12.11
C LYS A 74 15.08 9.35 -11.06
N ALA A 75 14.94 10.61 -11.45
CA ALA A 75 15.00 11.74 -10.53
C ALA A 75 13.88 11.67 -9.47
N GLY A 76 12.66 11.31 -9.88
CA GLY A 76 11.53 11.10 -8.97
C GLY A 76 11.80 10.00 -7.94
N ILE A 77 12.35 8.86 -8.36
CA ILE A 77 12.72 7.75 -7.47
C ILE A 77 13.78 8.20 -6.46
N ILE A 78 14.87 8.83 -6.92
CA ILE A 78 15.95 9.29 -6.03
C ILE A 78 15.42 10.31 -5.02
N PHE A 79 14.65 11.30 -5.48
CA PHE A 79 14.06 12.30 -4.60
C PHE A 79 13.12 11.67 -3.57
N GLY A 80 12.28 10.72 -3.98
CA GLY A 80 11.38 9.99 -3.08
C GLY A 80 12.14 9.20 -1.99
N LEU A 81 13.21 8.49 -2.38
CA LEU A 81 14.06 7.74 -1.45
C LEU A 81 14.74 8.67 -0.42
N VAL A 82 15.30 9.79 -0.88
CA VAL A 82 15.96 10.77 0.00
C VAL A 82 14.95 11.43 0.94
N LEU A 83 13.78 11.80 0.44
CA LEU A 83 12.71 12.43 1.24
C LEU A 83 12.18 11.46 2.32
N ALA A 84 11.93 10.21 1.96
CA ALA A 84 11.50 9.20 2.92
C ALA A 84 12.58 8.90 3.98
N ALA A 85 13.85 8.86 3.56
CA ALA A 85 14.99 8.70 4.47
C ALA A 85 15.10 9.90 5.43
N ALA A 86 14.95 11.12 4.93
CA ALA A 86 14.92 12.31 5.78
C ALA A 86 13.81 12.24 6.82
N GLY A 87 12.59 11.81 6.42
CA GLY A 87 11.50 11.54 7.37
C GLY A 87 11.89 10.52 8.44
N GLY A 88 12.52 9.40 8.06
CA GLY A 88 13.02 8.41 9.02
C GLY A 88 14.07 8.96 10.01
N LEU A 89 14.97 9.85 9.55
CA LEU A 89 15.96 10.49 10.41
C LEU A 89 15.33 11.52 11.38
N LEU A 90 14.21 12.14 11.00
CA LEU A 90 13.48 13.08 11.85
C LEU A 90 12.84 12.42 13.08
N PHE A 91 12.78 11.08 13.16
CA PHE A 91 12.38 10.40 14.40
C PHE A 91 13.26 10.74 15.59
N PHE A 92 14.56 11.02 15.38
CA PHE A 92 15.47 11.40 16.47
C PHE A 92 15.06 12.71 17.17
N PRO A 93 14.94 13.85 16.47
CA PRO A 93 14.49 15.07 17.11
C PRO A 93 13.04 14.98 17.62
N ALA A 94 12.15 14.26 16.94
CA ALA A 94 10.77 14.13 17.41
C ALA A 94 10.67 13.36 18.74
N ALA A 95 11.49 12.32 18.90
CA ALA A 95 11.57 11.58 20.17
C ALA A 95 12.08 12.43 21.33
N MET A 96 12.84 13.50 21.06
CA MET A 96 13.25 14.47 22.07
C MET A 96 12.13 15.46 22.44
N LEU A 97 11.30 15.82 21.43
CA LEU A 97 10.16 16.72 21.63
C LEU A 97 9.02 16.04 22.38
N LYS A 98 8.85 14.72 22.21
CA LYS A 98 7.75 13.90 22.76
C LYS A 98 6.34 14.41 22.40
N GLU A 99 6.23 15.14 21.29
CA GLU A 99 5.00 15.78 20.85
C GLU A 99 4.38 14.99 19.68
N TYR A 100 3.10 14.62 19.80
CA TYR A 100 2.40 13.81 18.80
C TYR A 100 2.36 14.46 17.41
N TRP A 101 2.16 15.79 17.33
CA TRP A 101 2.15 16.50 16.04
C TRP A 101 3.46 16.36 15.25
N ALA A 102 4.60 16.23 15.95
CA ALA A 102 5.89 16.03 15.31
C ALA A 102 5.92 14.68 14.56
N TYR A 103 5.38 13.63 15.15
CA TYR A 103 5.26 12.33 14.49
C TYR A 103 4.29 12.37 13.31
N LEU A 104 3.17 13.11 13.40
CA LEU A 104 2.27 13.30 12.24
C LEU A 104 3.00 13.93 11.05
N CYS A 105 3.81 14.98 11.29
CA CYS A 105 4.63 15.59 10.26
C CYS A 105 5.64 14.61 9.66
N ILE A 106 6.29 13.80 10.48
CA ILE A 106 7.25 12.77 10.03
C ILE A 106 6.57 11.75 9.12
N PHE A 107 5.43 11.22 9.54
CA PHE A 107 4.69 10.24 8.74
C PHE A 107 4.21 10.84 7.43
N PHE A 108 3.80 12.09 7.41
CA PHE A 108 3.45 12.82 6.21
C PHE A 108 4.65 12.97 5.25
N VAL A 109 5.85 13.28 5.76
CA VAL A 109 7.07 13.37 4.96
C VAL A 109 7.48 12.01 4.41
N ILE A 110 7.47 10.95 5.25
CA ILE A 110 7.76 9.58 4.81
C ILE A 110 6.77 9.16 3.71
N ALA A 111 5.47 9.37 3.95
CA ALA A 111 4.43 9.03 3.00
C ALA A 111 4.57 9.80 1.68
N THR A 112 4.98 11.07 1.72
CA THR A 112 5.28 11.84 0.51
C THR A 112 6.43 11.20 -0.28
N GLY A 113 7.50 10.80 0.38
CA GLY A 113 8.61 10.07 -0.25
C GLY A 113 8.15 8.73 -0.86
N MET A 114 7.35 7.96 -0.14
CA MET A 114 6.79 6.70 -0.62
C MET A 114 5.81 6.90 -1.79
N CYS A 115 5.03 7.98 -1.78
CA CYS A 115 4.16 8.37 -2.88
C CYS A 115 4.97 8.68 -4.17
N PHE A 116 6.16 9.31 -4.04
CA PHE A 116 7.10 9.46 -5.16
C PHE A 116 7.50 8.12 -5.76
N LEU A 117 7.85 7.15 -4.90
CA LEU A 117 8.27 5.82 -5.35
C LEU A 117 7.13 5.11 -6.09
N GLU A 118 5.93 5.14 -5.55
CA GLU A 118 4.78 4.45 -6.15
C GLU A 118 4.34 5.10 -7.46
N THR A 119 4.27 6.42 -7.50
CA THR A 119 3.90 7.18 -8.70
C THR A 119 4.93 7.01 -9.82
N ALA A 120 6.22 6.77 -9.48
CA ALA A 120 7.29 6.55 -10.44
C ALA A 120 7.47 5.08 -10.82
N ALA A 121 7.51 4.17 -9.85
CA ALA A 121 7.89 2.77 -10.08
C ALA A 121 6.83 1.98 -10.84
N ASN A 122 5.54 2.16 -10.53
CA ASN A 122 4.46 1.45 -11.19
C ASN A 122 4.43 1.70 -12.72
N PRO A 123 4.36 2.95 -13.23
CA PRO A 123 4.39 3.19 -14.66
C PRO A 123 5.75 2.85 -15.29
N TYR A 124 6.85 2.99 -14.55
CA TYR A 124 8.17 2.61 -15.04
C TYR A 124 8.23 1.10 -15.33
N VAL A 125 7.75 0.24 -14.43
CA VAL A 125 7.69 -1.21 -14.64
C VAL A 125 6.77 -1.56 -15.80
N THR A 126 5.62 -0.91 -15.95
CA THR A 126 4.69 -1.19 -17.06
C THR A 126 5.28 -0.80 -18.41
N ALA A 127 6.11 0.24 -18.46
CA ALA A 127 6.74 0.74 -19.66
C ALA A 127 8.06 0.00 -20.03
N LEU A 128 8.63 -0.79 -19.11
CA LEU A 128 9.82 -1.61 -19.37
C LEU A 128 9.44 -2.87 -20.15
N GLY A 129 9.71 -2.91 -21.46
CA GLY A 129 9.51 -4.09 -22.32
C GLY A 129 8.14 -4.11 -23.03
N ASP A 130 7.65 -5.30 -23.39
CA ASP A 130 6.42 -5.45 -24.19
C ASP A 130 5.17 -5.06 -23.42
N ALA A 131 4.28 -4.27 -24.03
CA ALA A 131 3.01 -3.85 -23.46
C ALA A 131 2.08 -5.03 -23.13
N ALA A 132 2.12 -6.12 -23.89
CA ALA A 132 1.30 -7.31 -23.64
C ALA A 132 1.65 -8.00 -22.31
N THR A 133 2.91 -7.91 -21.85
CA THR A 133 3.37 -8.52 -20.59
C THR A 133 3.45 -7.50 -19.43
N ALA A 134 2.99 -6.27 -19.61
CA ALA A 134 3.03 -5.25 -18.59
C ALA A 134 2.28 -5.63 -17.28
N PRO A 135 1.07 -6.24 -17.33
CA PRO A 135 0.40 -6.69 -16.11
C PRO A 135 1.18 -7.74 -15.33
N GLN A 136 1.82 -8.69 -16.03
CA GLN A 136 2.64 -9.73 -15.41
C GLN A 136 3.86 -9.13 -14.70
N ARG A 137 4.57 -8.21 -15.37
CA ARG A 137 5.75 -7.54 -14.80
C ARG A 137 5.38 -6.73 -13.56
N LEU A 138 4.27 -6.00 -13.60
CA LEU A 138 3.83 -5.22 -12.44
C LEU A 138 3.38 -6.12 -11.30
N ASN A 139 2.67 -7.23 -11.58
CA ASN A 139 2.31 -8.22 -10.58
C ASN A 139 3.54 -8.88 -9.95
N LEU A 140 4.57 -9.20 -10.75
CA LEU A 140 5.83 -9.72 -10.24
C LEU A 140 6.54 -8.70 -9.33
N ALA A 141 6.62 -7.44 -9.74
CA ALA A 141 7.18 -6.36 -8.92
C ALA A 141 6.44 -6.21 -7.59
N GLN A 142 5.12 -6.22 -7.63
CA GLN A 142 4.25 -6.16 -6.46
C GLN A 142 4.32 -7.43 -5.59
N SER A 143 4.84 -8.54 -6.09
CA SER A 143 5.10 -9.73 -5.27
C SER A 143 6.22 -9.49 -4.26
N PHE A 144 7.21 -8.67 -4.62
CA PHE A 144 8.24 -8.20 -3.67
C PHE A 144 7.67 -7.25 -2.62
N ASN A 145 6.63 -6.48 -2.97
CA ASN A 145 5.84 -5.74 -1.98
C ASN A 145 5.17 -6.69 -0.98
N GLY A 146 4.51 -7.74 -1.44
CA GLY A 146 3.91 -8.74 -0.56
C GLY A 146 4.93 -9.40 0.38
N LEU A 147 6.13 -9.69 -0.11
CA LEU A 147 7.23 -10.22 0.70
C LEU A 147 7.68 -9.21 1.76
N GLY A 148 7.82 -7.93 1.40
CA GLY A 148 8.18 -6.86 2.34
C GLY A 148 7.13 -6.68 3.43
N ALA A 149 5.84 -6.73 3.07
CA ALA A 149 4.73 -6.67 4.02
C ALA A 149 4.75 -7.83 5.02
N PHE A 150 4.98 -9.05 4.54
CA PHE A 150 5.11 -10.23 5.39
C PHE A 150 6.29 -10.11 6.37
N ILE A 151 7.46 -9.69 5.89
CA ILE A 151 8.65 -9.51 6.73
C ILE A 151 8.42 -8.40 7.77
N ALA A 152 7.81 -7.28 7.37
CA ALA A 152 7.49 -6.18 8.28
C ALA A 152 6.56 -6.65 9.40
N ALA A 153 5.47 -7.34 9.07
CA ALA A 153 4.49 -7.81 10.04
C ALA A 153 5.04 -8.89 10.99
N MET A 154 5.78 -9.88 10.47
CA MET A 154 6.23 -11.03 11.25
C MET A 154 7.48 -10.77 12.08
N PHE A 155 8.40 -9.94 11.58
CA PHE A 155 9.72 -9.78 12.19
C PHE A 155 9.97 -8.36 12.70
N LEU A 156 9.74 -7.34 11.86
CA LEU A 156 10.12 -5.97 12.22
C LEU A 156 9.19 -5.36 13.28
N SER A 157 7.91 -5.71 13.27
CA SER A 157 6.96 -5.28 14.30
C SER A 157 7.38 -5.74 15.70
N LYS A 158 8.01 -6.91 15.81
CA LYS A 158 8.55 -7.43 17.09
C LYS A 158 9.74 -6.65 17.62
N LEU A 159 10.46 -5.94 16.75
CA LEU A 159 11.58 -5.08 17.17
C LEU A 159 11.08 -3.74 17.74
N ILE A 160 9.87 -3.33 17.38
CA ILE A 160 9.27 -2.07 17.82
C ILE A 160 8.44 -2.29 19.09
N LEU A 161 7.66 -3.37 19.12
CA LEU A 161 6.78 -3.67 20.26
C LEU A 161 7.57 -4.38 21.35
N SER A 162 7.61 -3.78 22.55
CA SER A 162 8.27 -4.35 23.73
C SER A 162 7.59 -5.62 24.27
N GLY A 163 6.37 -5.91 23.80
CA GLY A 163 5.53 -7.00 24.31
C GLY A 163 4.86 -6.68 25.65
N THR A 164 5.20 -5.56 26.28
CA THR A 164 4.58 -5.09 27.53
C THR A 164 3.69 -3.89 27.25
N HIS A 165 2.57 -3.83 27.96
CA HIS A 165 1.66 -2.71 27.87
C HIS A 165 1.27 -2.28 29.29
N TYR A 166 2.02 -1.30 29.81
CA TYR A 166 1.69 -0.69 31.10
C TYR A 166 0.96 0.63 30.89
N THR A 167 0.04 0.92 31.80
CA THR A 167 -0.53 2.24 32.05
C THR A 167 0.12 2.82 33.30
N ARG A 168 -0.12 4.09 33.60
CA ARG A 168 0.36 4.70 34.86
C ARG A 168 -0.09 3.94 36.11
N GLU A 169 -1.26 3.29 36.04
CA GLU A 169 -1.85 2.51 37.12
C GLU A 169 -1.32 1.08 37.20
N THR A 170 -0.94 0.49 36.08
CA THR A 170 -0.50 -0.91 36.00
C THR A 170 1.00 -1.08 35.95
N LEU A 171 1.77 0.02 35.91
CA LEU A 171 3.23 -0.04 35.95
C LEU A 171 3.67 -0.61 37.31
N PRO A 172 4.53 -1.64 37.37
CA PRO A 172 5.08 -2.12 38.62
C PRO A 172 5.74 -1.00 39.41
N SER A 173 5.46 -0.93 40.72
CA SER A 173 5.98 0.13 41.60
C SER A 173 7.50 0.11 41.73
N ASP A 174 8.13 -1.03 41.43
CA ASP A 174 9.58 -1.26 41.43
C ASP A 174 10.22 -1.11 40.04
N TYR A 175 9.46 -0.62 39.02
CA TYR A 175 10.02 -0.42 37.70
C TYR A 175 11.17 0.62 37.75
N PRO A 176 12.38 0.26 37.27
CA PRO A 176 13.55 1.14 37.38
C PRO A 176 13.34 2.47 36.64
N GLY A 177 13.35 3.57 37.39
CA GLY A 177 13.14 4.92 36.84
C GLY A 177 11.68 5.31 36.59
N GLY A 178 10.72 4.47 36.98
CA GLY A 178 9.29 4.79 36.94
C GLY A 178 8.71 4.98 35.53
N TRP A 179 7.61 5.73 35.48
CA TRP A 179 6.85 5.95 34.23
C TRP A 179 7.66 6.63 33.11
N GLU A 180 8.49 7.61 33.46
CA GLU A 180 9.29 8.35 32.46
C GLU A 180 10.32 7.45 31.80
N ALA A 181 10.96 6.56 32.56
CA ALA A 181 11.92 5.61 32.03
C ALA A 181 11.23 4.56 31.11
N TYR A 182 10.03 4.11 31.46
CA TYR A 182 9.23 3.23 30.63
C TYR A 182 8.87 3.91 29.30
N ILE A 183 8.35 5.13 29.31
CA ILE A 183 8.01 5.89 28.11
C ILE A 183 9.26 6.17 27.27
N GLN A 184 10.38 6.47 27.91
CA GLN A 184 11.65 6.67 27.18
C GLN A 184 12.12 5.39 26.49
N PHE A 185 12.03 4.24 27.14
CA PHE A 185 12.34 2.94 26.58
C PHE A 185 11.44 2.63 25.34
N GLU A 186 10.13 2.82 25.46
CA GLU A 186 9.17 2.63 24.37
C GLU A 186 9.43 3.61 23.21
N THR A 187 9.81 4.85 23.52
CA THR A 187 10.18 5.87 22.50
C THR A 187 11.47 5.50 21.77
N ASP A 188 12.47 4.99 22.49
CA ASP A 188 13.74 4.58 21.90
C ASP A 188 13.59 3.35 21.00
N ALA A 189 12.66 2.44 21.32
CA ALA A 189 12.33 1.29 20.48
C ALA A 189 11.85 1.70 19.07
N MET A 190 11.20 2.86 18.92
CA MET A 190 10.77 3.38 17.62
C MET A 190 11.93 3.89 16.74
N LYS A 191 12.99 4.43 17.34
CA LYS A 191 14.09 5.09 16.62
C LYS A 191 14.89 4.12 15.76
N THR A 192 15.24 2.97 16.32
CA THR A 192 16.17 2.01 15.68
C THR A 192 15.64 1.47 14.34
N PRO A 193 14.40 0.98 14.21
CA PRO A 193 13.86 0.50 12.94
C PRO A 193 13.78 1.60 11.86
N TYR A 194 13.40 2.82 12.25
CA TYR A 194 13.31 3.92 11.28
C TYR A 194 14.68 4.46 10.87
N LEU A 195 15.66 4.42 11.76
CA LEU A 195 17.06 4.70 11.40
C LEU A 195 17.58 3.66 10.41
N ALA A 196 17.37 2.39 10.69
CA ALA A 196 17.78 1.31 9.80
C ALA A 196 17.11 1.44 8.42
N LEU A 197 15.81 1.76 8.39
CA LEU A 197 15.07 2.02 7.17
C LEU A 197 15.64 3.24 6.42
N ALA A 198 15.92 4.34 7.12
CA ALA A 198 16.49 5.55 6.52
C ALA A 198 17.86 5.29 5.89
N VAL A 199 18.75 4.58 6.60
CA VAL A 199 20.07 4.20 6.06
C VAL A 199 19.90 3.32 4.82
N LEU A 200 19.01 2.33 4.86
CA LEU A 200 18.75 1.44 3.72
C LEU A 200 18.21 2.23 2.52
N LEU A 201 17.29 3.17 2.73
CA LEU A 201 16.75 4.04 1.68
C LEU A 201 17.86 4.91 1.05
N LEU A 202 18.78 5.46 1.85
CA LEU A 202 19.93 6.23 1.35
C LEU A 202 20.92 5.38 0.56
N VAL A 203 21.20 4.16 1.00
CA VAL A 203 22.03 3.20 0.27
C VAL A 203 21.42 2.89 -1.09
N ILE A 204 20.12 2.60 -1.14
CA ILE A 204 19.41 2.34 -2.40
C ILE A 204 19.38 3.61 -3.27
N ALA A 205 19.17 4.79 -2.70
CA ALA A 205 19.28 6.06 -3.45
C ALA A 205 20.66 6.22 -4.09
N GLY A 206 21.73 5.92 -3.35
CA GLY A 206 23.10 5.90 -3.87
C GLY A 206 23.25 4.94 -5.04
N ILE A 207 22.75 3.71 -4.93
CA ILE A 207 22.77 2.72 -6.02
C ILE A 207 22.00 3.26 -7.25
N PHE A 208 20.85 3.90 -7.05
CA PHE A 208 20.10 4.50 -8.16
C PHE A 208 20.85 5.66 -8.82
N ILE A 209 21.58 6.49 -8.07
CA ILE A 209 22.37 7.60 -8.61
C ILE A 209 23.42 7.07 -9.62
N PHE A 210 24.14 6.02 -9.23
CA PHE A 210 25.21 5.43 -10.08
C PHE A 210 24.69 4.46 -11.13
N SER A 211 23.46 3.95 -11.04
CA SER A 211 22.89 3.03 -12.01
C SER A 211 22.51 3.74 -13.31
N ARG A 212 22.64 3.04 -14.44
CA ARG A 212 22.17 3.49 -15.75
C ARG A 212 20.79 2.89 -16.02
N LEU A 213 19.74 3.65 -15.70
CA LEU A 213 18.37 3.24 -16.01
C LEU A 213 18.00 3.63 -17.45
N PRO A 214 17.30 2.78 -18.21
CA PRO A 214 16.74 3.13 -19.51
C PRO A 214 15.82 4.36 -19.40
N LYS A 215 16.01 5.32 -20.29
CA LYS A 215 15.11 6.47 -20.40
C LYS A 215 13.84 6.00 -21.10
N ILE A 216 12.75 5.87 -20.37
CA ILE A 216 11.47 5.43 -20.87
C ILE A 216 10.55 6.65 -20.94
N GLY A 217 9.88 6.81 -22.10
CA GLY A 217 8.93 7.90 -22.30
C GLY A 217 9.56 9.27 -22.64
N ASP A 218 10.91 9.38 -22.72
CA ASP A 218 11.60 10.62 -23.08
C ASP A 218 12.04 10.66 -24.56
N GLU A 219 11.94 9.53 -25.30
CA GLU A 219 12.48 9.44 -26.66
C GLU A 219 11.68 10.20 -27.73
N GLY A 220 10.51 10.74 -27.39
CA GLY A 220 9.68 11.53 -28.32
C GLY A 220 9.52 13.02 -27.96
N GLN A 221 10.09 13.51 -26.85
CA GLN A 221 9.70 14.79 -26.27
C GLN A 221 10.78 15.91 -26.27
N ARG A 222 11.90 15.72 -26.93
CA ARG A 222 12.91 16.78 -27.09
C ARG A 222 12.62 17.70 -28.29
N GLY A 223 11.39 18.11 -28.51
CA GLY A 223 11.20 18.94 -29.72
C GLY A 223 9.96 19.78 -29.90
N THR A 224 8.95 19.71 -29.07
CA THR A 224 7.78 20.60 -29.27
C THR A 224 7.36 21.29 -27.97
N SER A 225 7.69 22.54 -27.94
CA SER A 225 7.24 23.57 -26.98
C SER A 225 5.70 23.58 -26.86
N LYS A 226 5.18 23.26 -25.68
CA LYS A 226 3.82 23.47 -25.12
C LYS A 226 3.15 22.20 -24.55
N GLU A 227 3.88 21.15 -24.16
CA GLU A 227 3.22 20.10 -23.40
C GLU A 227 2.83 20.59 -22.01
N LYS A 228 1.53 20.54 -21.71
CA LYS A 228 1.00 20.87 -20.37
C LYS A 228 1.69 19.97 -19.33
N LEU A 229 2.15 20.55 -18.22
CA LEU A 229 2.78 19.82 -17.11
C LEU A 229 1.91 18.65 -16.60
N ILE A 230 0.58 18.86 -16.55
CA ILE A 230 -0.42 17.83 -16.36
C ILE A 230 -1.42 17.93 -17.50
N ASP A 231 -1.68 16.81 -18.12
CA ASP A 231 -2.70 16.72 -19.16
C ASP A 231 -4.00 16.14 -18.57
N PHE A 232 -4.93 17.02 -18.24
CA PHE A 232 -6.26 16.62 -17.75
C PHE A 232 -7.13 15.97 -18.84
N ASN A 233 -6.76 16.09 -20.13
CA ASN A 233 -7.48 15.38 -21.19
C ASN A 233 -7.39 13.85 -21.05
N VAL A 234 -6.45 13.34 -20.24
CA VAL A 234 -6.37 11.92 -19.91
C VAL A 234 -7.68 11.39 -19.29
N TRP A 235 -8.48 12.26 -18.64
CA TRP A 235 -9.83 11.91 -18.14
C TRP A 235 -10.84 11.60 -19.25
N LYS A 236 -10.59 11.97 -20.50
CA LYS A 236 -11.41 11.57 -21.64
C LYS A 236 -11.27 10.09 -21.96
N ARG A 237 -10.14 9.48 -21.56
CA ARG A 237 -9.89 8.05 -21.73
C ARG A 237 -10.76 7.23 -20.77
N SER A 238 -11.74 6.52 -21.31
CA SER A 238 -12.74 5.78 -20.53
C SER A 238 -12.10 4.72 -19.64
N HIS A 239 -11.14 3.96 -20.16
CA HIS A 239 -10.44 2.90 -19.43
C HIS A 239 -9.65 3.44 -18.21
N LEU A 240 -9.09 4.65 -18.29
CA LEU A 240 -8.43 5.28 -17.14
C LEU A 240 -9.45 5.70 -16.10
N ARG A 241 -10.55 6.38 -16.47
CA ARG A 241 -11.60 6.81 -15.52
C ARG A 241 -12.13 5.62 -14.70
N TRP A 242 -12.52 4.56 -15.41
CA TRP A 242 -12.99 3.34 -14.76
C TRP A 242 -11.88 2.65 -13.94
N GLY A 243 -10.63 2.75 -14.40
CA GLY A 243 -9.47 2.26 -13.64
C GLY A 243 -9.27 3.01 -12.32
N VAL A 244 -9.37 4.34 -12.32
CA VAL A 244 -9.29 5.16 -11.09
C VAL A 244 -10.42 4.83 -10.12
N ILE A 245 -11.66 4.70 -10.64
CA ILE A 245 -12.83 4.32 -9.82
C ILE A 245 -12.62 2.91 -9.23
N ALA A 246 -12.24 1.94 -10.05
CA ALA A 246 -12.00 0.57 -9.61
C ALA A 246 -10.88 0.49 -8.57
N GLN A 247 -9.80 1.26 -8.74
CA GLN A 247 -8.70 1.36 -7.79
C GLN A 247 -9.13 1.97 -6.45
N PHE A 248 -9.95 3.02 -6.46
CA PHE A 248 -10.49 3.62 -5.24
C PHE A 248 -11.27 2.61 -4.43
N PHE A 249 -12.20 1.91 -5.07
CA PHE A 249 -13.01 0.89 -4.39
C PHE A 249 -12.18 -0.33 -4.00
N TYR A 250 -11.25 -0.77 -4.84
CA TYR A 250 -10.36 -1.87 -4.50
C TYR A 250 -9.53 -1.57 -3.25
N ASN A 251 -8.82 -0.44 -3.23
CA ASN A 251 -7.95 -0.06 -2.12
C ASN A 251 -8.76 0.04 -0.82
N GLY A 252 -9.90 0.73 -0.86
CA GLY A 252 -10.75 0.87 0.31
C GLY A 252 -11.36 -0.45 0.79
N GLY A 253 -11.81 -1.31 -0.12
CA GLY A 253 -12.33 -2.64 0.21
C GLY A 253 -11.26 -3.55 0.81
N GLN A 254 -10.05 -3.55 0.22
CA GLN A 254 -8.91 -4.30 0.74
C GLN A 254 -8.54 -3.85 2.16
N THR A 255 -8.40 -2.54 2.38
CA THR A 255 -8.01 -2.00 3.67
C THR A 255 -9.09 -2.23 4.72
N ALA A 256 -10.37 -2.14 4.35
CA ALA A 256 -11.46 -2.46 5.25
C ALA A 256 -11.38 -3.91 5.75
N ILE A 257 -11.14 -4.88 4.84
CA ILE A 257 -10.99 -6.28 5.22
C ILE A 257 -9.75 -6.47 6.10
N ASN A 258 -8.61 -5.90 5.73
CA ASN A 258 -7.35 -6.03 6.47
C ASN A 258 -7.46 -5.48 7.89
N SER A 259 -7.98 -4.26 8.04
CA SER A 259 -8.08 -3.57 9.33
C SER A 259 -9.06 -4.24 10.29
N LEU A 260 -10.11 -4.84 9.75
CA LEU A 260 -11.16 -5.47 10.55
C LEU A 260 -10.97 -7.00 10.73
N PHE A 261 -9.91 -7.57 10.15
CA PHE A 261 -9.66 -9.02 10.22
C PHE A 261 -9.50 -9.52 11.66
N LEU A 262 -8.68 -8.85 12.46
CA LEU A 262 -8.47 -9.25 13.87
C LEU A 262 -9.73 -9.07 14.71
N VAL A 263 -10.47 -7.99 14.48
CA VAL A 263 -11.76 -7.76 15.14
C VAL A 263 -12.72 -8.90 14.81
N TYR A 264 -12.77 -9.30 13.53
CA TYR A 264 -13.59 -10.43 13.11
C TYR A 264 -13.18 -11.73 13.81
N CYS A 265 -11.88 -12.06 13.86
CA CYS A 265 -11.39 -13.26 14.52
C CYS A 265 -11.81 -13.32 15.99
N CYS A 266 -11.63 -12.23 16.73
CA CYS A 266 -11.92 -12.18 18.17
C CYS A 266 -13.43 -12.15 18.45
N SER A 267 -14.18 -11.31 17.73
CA SER A 267 -15.60 -11.05 18.04
C SER A 267 -16.55 -12.09 17.45
N TYR A 268 -16.19 -12.71 16.32
CA TYR A 268 -17.10 -13.64 15.60
C TYR A 268 -16.66 -15.07 15.56
N ALA A 269 -15.37 -15.31 15.33
CA ALA A 269 -14.84 -16.65 15.33
C ALA A 269 -14.53 -17.13 16.75
N GLY A 270 -14.61 -16.26 17.77
CA GLY A 270 -14.33 -16.56 19.17
C GLY A 270 -12.87 -16.98 19.40
N ILE A 271 -11.95 -16.45 18.58
CA ILE A 271 -10.52 -16.81 18.63
C ILE A 271 -9.81 -15.85 19.59
N PRO A 272 -9.01 -16.37 20.54
CA PRO A 272 -8.19 -15.53 21.41
C PRO A 272 -7.25 -14.63 20.60
N GLU A 273 -6.98 -13.40 21.05
CA GLU A 273 -6.16 -12.43 20.35
C GLU A 273 -4.76 -12.96 20.00
N SER A 274 -4.18 -13.77 20.88
CA SER A 274 -2.88 -14.44 20.65
C SER A 274 -2.89 -15.38 19.45
N GLU A 275 -4.00 -16.07 19.19
CA GLU A 275 -4.16 -16.97 18.05
C GLU A 275 -4.62 -16.23 16.79
N ALA A 276 -5.41 -15.18 16.94
CA ALA A 276 -5.91 -14.35 15.84
C ALA A 276 -4.75 -13.76 15.00
N THR A 277 -3.63 -13.43 15.63
CA THR A 277 -2.41 -13.00 14.94
C THR A 277 -1.83 -14.07 14.01
N THR A 278 -1.95 -15.34 14.38
CA THR A 278 -1.52 -16.46 13.52
C THR A 278 -2.42 -16.57 12.28
N TYR A 279 -3.73 -16.43 12.44
CA TYR A 279 -4.65 -16.42 11.30
C TYR A 279 -4.44 -15.20 10.40
N PHE A 280 -4.08 -14.05 10.97
CA PHE A 280 -3.67 -12.89 10.18
C PHE A 280 -2.39 -13.16 9.38
N GLY A 281 -1.43 -13.87 9.98
CA GLY A 281 -0.24 -14.36 9.27
C GLY A 281 -0.59 -15.28 8.09
N LEU A 282 -1.54 -16.22 8.28
CA LEU A 282 -2.05 -17.08 7.20
C LEU A 282 -2.79 -16.28 6.11
N TYR A 283 -3.55 -15.26 6.49
CA TYR A 283 -4.21 -14.34 5.58
C TYR A 283 -3.19 -13.60 4.70
N MET A 284 -2.09 -13.08 5.27
CA MET A 284 -1.02 -12.44 4.52
C MET A 284 -0.24 -13.43 3.65
N LEU A 285 -0.06 -14.66 4.11
CA LEU A 285 0.55 -15.74 3.32
C LEU A 285 -0.32 -16.11 2.12
N ALA A 286 -1.65 -16.22 2.30
CA ALA A 286 -2.59 -16.46 1.22
C ALA A 286 -2.52 -15.34 0.16
N PHE A 287 -2.41 -14.07 0.59
CA PHE A 287 -2.19 -12.95 -0.30
C PHE A 287 -0.91 -13.06 -1.13
N LEU A 288 0.19 -13.41 -0.49
CA LEU A 288 1.49 -13.58 -1.15
C LEU A 288 1.44 -14.73 -2.16
N LEU A 289 0.93 -15.89 -1.76
CA LEU A 289 0.78 -17.07 -2.63
C LEU A 289 -0.15 -16.79 -3.80
N GLY A 290 -1.29 -16.12 -3.54
CA GLY A 290 -2.25 -15.73 -4.58
C GLY A 290 -1.61 -14.83 -5.63
N ARG A 291 -0.73 -13.93 -5.21
CA ARG A 291 -0.01 -13.04 -6.13
C ARG A 291 1.01 -13.79 -6.97
N TRP A 292 1.77 -14.70 -6.39
CA TRP A 292 2.75 -15.49 -7.13
C TRP A 292 2.08 -16.45 -8.12
N ILE A 293 1.08 -17.20 -7.67
CA ILE A 293 0.32 -18.13 -8.49
C ILE A 293 -0.42 -17.35 -9.59
N GLY A 294 -1.10 -16.26 -9.23
CA GLY A 294 -1.82 -15.42 -10.20
C GLY A 294 -0.90 -14.82 -11.26
N THR A 295 0.30 -14.36 -10.88
CA THR A 295 1.30 -13.86 -11.83
C THR A 295 1.76 -14.97 -12.80
N GLY A 296 1.96 -16.18 -12.30
CA GLY A 296 2.28 -17.35 -13.13
C GLY A 296 1.15 -17.71 -14.09
N LEU A 297 -0.10 -17.67 -13.62
CA LEU A 297 -1.27 -17.95 -14.47
C LEU A 297 -1.46 -16.91 -15.58
N MET A 298 -1.02 -15.67 -15.40
CA MET A 298 -1.07 -14.62 -16.44
C MET A 298 -0.20 -14.93 -17.66
N ILE A 299 0.70 -15.92 -17.60
CA ILE A 299 1.43 -16.42 -18.77
C ILE A 299 0.47 -17.10 -19.75
N ARG A 300 -0.59 -17.72 -19.23
CA ARG A 300 -1.54 -18.52 -20.02
C ARG A 300 -2.90 -17.83 -20.19
N PHE A 301 -3.34 -17.08 -19.22
CA PHE A 301 -4.65 -16.44 -19.18
C PHE A 301 -4.51 -14.92 -19.33
N ARG A 302 -5.53 -14.29 -19.93
CA ARG A 302 -5.53 -12.84 -20.12
C ARG A 302 -5.72 -12.15 -18.76
N PRO A 303 -4.92 -11.11 -18.43
CA PRO A 303 -4.99 -10.42 -17.15
C PRO A 303 -6.39 -9.87 -16.80
N GLN A 304 -7.12 -9.34 -17.80
CA GLN A 304 -8.46 -8.81 -17.60
C GLN A 304 -9.48 -9.90 -17.24
N ASP A 305 -9.37 -11.08 -17.84
CA ASP A 305 -10.27 -12.21 -17.57
C ASP A 305 -10.02 -12.76 -16.16
N MET A 306 -8.74 -12.84 -15.77
CA MET A 306 -8.36 -13.21 -14.40
C MET A 306 -8.86 -12.18 -13.39
N LEU A 307 -8.74 -10.88 -13.68
CA LEU A 307 -9.27 -9.81 -12.83
C LEU A 307 -10.77 -9.98 -12.60
N LEU A 308 -11.55 -10.25 -13.68
CA LEU A 308 -12.98 -10.47 -13.60
C LEU A 308 -13.31 -11.69 -12.73
N VAL A 309 -12.68 -12.84 -13.00
CA VAL A 309 -12.94 -14.08 -12.24
C VAL A 309 -12.59 -13.89 -10.76
N TYR A 310 -11.44 -13.30 -10.47
CA TYR A 310 -11.00 -13.06 -9.09
C TYR A 310 -11.93 -12.07 -8.35
N ALA A 311 -12.44 -11.05 -9.03
CA ALA A 311 -13.42 -10.14 -8.47
C ALA A 311 -14.77 -10.82 -8.18
N LEU A 312 -15.27 -11.66 -9.10
CA LEU A 312 -16.51 -12.42 -8.91
C LEU A 312 -16.39 -13.41 -7.75
N VAL A 313 -15.26 -14.10 -7.63
CA VAL A 313 -15.00 -15.00 -6.51
C VAL A 313 -14.96 -14.22 -5.19
N ASN A 314 -14.32 -13.04 -5.16
CA ASN A 314 -14.30 -12.18 -3.97
C ASN A 314 -15.71 -11.69 -3.58
N ILE A 315 -16.54 -11.33 -4.53
CA ILE A 315 -17.96 -10.98 -4.27
C ILE A 315 -18.68 -12.15 -3.59
N LEU A 316 -18.52 -13.36 -4.12
CA LEU A 316 -19.12 -14.57 -3.53
C LEU A 316 -18.60 -14.84 -2.13
N LEU A 317 -17.29 -14.76 -1.93
CA LEU A 317 -16.66 -14.98 -0.61
C LEU A 317 -17.08 -13.91 0.39
N CYS A 318 -17.19 -12.63 -0.01
CA CYS A 318 -17.73 -11.58 0.86
C CYS A 318 -19.20 -11.86 1.24
N ALA A 319 -20.00 -12.36 0.31
CA ALA A 319 -21.38 -12.79 0.61
C ALA A 319 -21.40 -13.94 1.62
N VAL A 320 -20.48 -14.91 1.49
CA VAL A 320 -20.34 -16.01 2.48
C VAL A 320 -19.96 -15.44 3.85
N VAL A 321 -19.02 -14.49 3.94
CA VAL A 321 -18.69 -13.84 5.21
C VAL A 321 -19.91 -13.13 5.79
N ALA A 322 -20.65 -12.38 4.96
CA ALA A 322 -21.81 -11.60 5.38
C ALA A 322 -23.02 -12.44 5.81
N VAL A 323 -23.15 -13.69 5.34
CA VAL A 323 -24.27 -14.55 5.66
C VAL A 323 -23.95 -15.57 6.75
N CYS A 324 -22.78 -16.25 6.62
CA CYS A 324 -22.47 -17.38 7.49
C CYS A 324 -21.78 -16.96 8.80
N GLY A 325 -20.94 -15.90 8.76
CA GLY A 325 -20.16 -15.47 9.93
C GLY A 325 -19.21 -16.57 10.47
N GLY A 326 -18.75 -16.38 11.72
CA GLY A 326 -17.97 -17.38 12.46
C GLY A 326 -16.76 -17.95 11.71
N TRP A 327 -16.47 -19.22 11.92
CA TRP A 327 -15.34 -19.93 11.30
C TRP A 327 -15.44 -20.05 9.77
N ILE A 328 -16.65 -20.21 9.24
CA ILE A 328 -16.87 -20.28 7.78
C ILE A 328 -16.46 -18.95 7.15
N GLY A 329 -16.87 -17.84 7.76
CA GLY A 329 -16.47 -16.51 7.32
C GLY A 329 -14.96 -16.28 7.41
N LEU A 330 -14.29 -16.79 8.44
CA LEU A 330 -12.84 -16.72 8.58
C LEU A 330 -12.11 -17.40 7.41
N TYR A 331 -12.50 -18.64 7.07
CA TYR A 331 -11.90 -19.33 5.92
C TYR A 331 -12.23 -18.64 4.59
N ALA A 332 -13.43 -18.07 4.46
CA ALA A 332 -13.78 -17.27 3.31
C ALA A 332 -12.88 -16.01 3.19
N MET A 333 -12.52 -15.36 4.32
CA MET A 333 -11.59 -14.22 4.33
C MET A 333 -10.19 -14.61 3.89
N LEU A 334 -9.69 -15.80 4.27
CA LEU A 334 -8.43 -16.32 3.73
C LEU A 334 -8.48 -16.48 2.19
N GLY A 335 -9.62 -16.96 1.69
CA GLY A 335 -9.88 -17.02 0.24
C GLY A 335 -9.92 -15.65 -0.41
N ILE A 336 -10.59 -14.66 0.20
CA ILE A 336 -10.61 -13.27 -0.30
C ILE A 336 -9.20 -12.74 -0.43
N SER A 337 -8.35 -12.97 0.56
CA SER A 337 -6.96 -12.52 0.54
C SER A 337 -6.21 -13.07 -0.67
N PHE A 338 -6.38 -14.34 -0.97
CA PHE A 338 -5.76 -14.98 -2.13
C PHE A 338 -6.22 -14.34 -3.44
N PHE A 339 -7.54 -14.21 -3.64
CA PHE A 339 -8.10 -13.71 -4.90
C PHE A 339 -7.98 -12.20 -5.07
N MET A 340 -7.87 -11.39 -4.03
CA MET A 340 -7.65 -9.95 -4.20
C MET A 340 -6.21 -9.60 -4.55
N SER A 341 -5.25 -10.52 -4.38
CA SER A 341 -3.80 -10.26 -4.43
C SER A 341 -3.28 -9.64 -5.73
N ILE A 342 -3.83 -10.03 -6.90
CA ILE A 342 -3.41 -9.53 -8.23
C ILE A 342 -4.21 -8.32 -8.71
N MET A 343 -5.26 -7.91 -7.99
CA MET A 343 -6.23 -6.96 -8.54
C MET A 343 -5.64 -5.56 -8.69
N TYR A 344 -4.94 -5.03 -7.69
CA TYR A 344 -4.31 -3.71 -7.75
C TYR A 344 -3.37 -3.56 -8.94
N PRO A 345 -2.31 -4.38 -9.08
CA PRO A 345 -1.34 -4.21 -10.17
C PRO A 345 -1.95 -4.47 -11.54
N THR A 346 -2.93 -5.37 -11.65
CA THR A 346 -3.60 -5.64 -12.91
C THR A 346 -4.47 -4.46 -13.35
N GLN A 347 -5.28 -3.90 -12.46
CA GLN A 347 -6.08 -2.70 -12.73
C GLN A 347 -5.19 -1.53 -13.11
N PHE A 348 -4.11 -1.29 -12.37
CA PHE A 348 -3.17 -0.21 -12.60
C PHE A 348 -2.54 -0.31 -13.99
N SER A 349 -2.05 -1.49 -14.36
CA SER A 349 -1.42 -1.75 -15.66
C SER A 349 -2.40 -1.59 -16.82
N LEU A 350 -3.63 -2.12 -16.69
CA LEU A 350 -4.67 -1.99 -17.72
C LEU A 350 -5.13 -0.54 -17.89
N ALA A 351 -5.19 0.24 -16.81
CA ALA A 351 -5.59 1.64 -16.85
C ALA A 351 -4.55 2.55 -17.51
N LEU A 352 -3.27 2.19 -17.46
CA LEU A 352 -2.18 2.92 -18.13
C LEU A 352 -1.98 2.51 -19.59
N LYS A 353 -2.69 1.47 -20.06
CA LYS A 353 -2.54 0.97 -21.42
C LYS A 353 -2.83 2.08 -22.45
N ASP A 354 -1.98 2.17 -23.48
CA ASP A 354 -2.11 3.07 -24.64
C ASP A 354 -2.24 4.58 -24.29
N LEU A 355 -1.78 5.02 -23.09
CA LEU A 355 -1.75 6.43 -22.71
C LEU A 355 -0.57 7.22 -23.30
N GLY A 356 0.49 6.57 -23.77
CA GLY A 356 1.65 7.22 -24.37
C GLY A 356 2.26 8.33 -23.47
N SER A 357 2.33 9.57 -23.96
CA SER A 357 2.83 10.74 -23.22
C SER A 357 2.00 11.09 -21.97
N GLN A 358 0.75 10.65 -21.90
CA GLN A 358 -0.16 10.90 -20.78
C GLN A 358 0.03 9.93 -19.61
N THR A 359 0.91 8.92 -19.72
CA THR A 359 1.13 7.88 -18.69
C THR A 359 1.46 8.47 -17.31
N LYS A 360 2.32 9.51 -17.25
CA LYS A 360 2.68 10.16 -15.98
C LYS A 360 1.46 10.81 -15.31
N SER A 361 0.60 11.45 -16.09
CA SER A 361 -0.66 12.05 -15.59
C SER A 361 -1.66 10.98 -15.17
N GLY A 362 -1.83 9.92 -15.96
CA GLY A 362 -2.70 8.79 -15.64
C GLY A 362 -2.28 8.07 -14.36
N SER A 363 -0.96 7.85 -14.18
CA SER A 363 -0.41 7.26 -12.96
C SER A 363 -0.71 8.11 -11.72
N ALA A 364 -0.62 9.44 -11.81
CA ALA A 364 -0.94 10.31 -10.69
C ALA A 364 -2.39 10.13 -10.22
N PHE A 365 -3.35 10.06 -11.13
CA PHE A 365 -4.77 9.85 -10.76
C PHE A 365 -5.01 8.46 -10.17
N LEU A 366 -4.32 7.43 -10.68
CA LEU A 366 -4.40 6.09 -10.12
C LEU A 366 -3.84 6.05 -8.70
N VAL A 367 -2.72 6.71 -8.42
CA VAL A 367 -2.15 6.78 -7.07
C VAL A 367 -3.02 7.64 -6.15
N MET A 368 -3.62 8.73 -6.63
CA MET A 368 -4.60 9.50 -5.84
C MET A 368 -5.79 8.65 -5.38
N SER A 369 -6.20 7.65 -6.16
CA SER A 369 -7.31 6.77 -5.80
C SER A 369 -7.03 5.90 -4.56
N ILE A 370 -5.76 5.77 -4.13
CA ILE A 370 -5.36 5.09 -2.88
C ILE A 370 -6.01 5.75 -1.64
N VAL A 371 -6.48 6.99 -1.74
CA VAL A 371 -7.29 7.63 -0.70
C VAL A 371 -8.53 6.83 -0.30
N GLY A 372 -8.98 5.88 -1.11
CA GLY A 372 -9.98 4.88 -0.74
C GLY A 372 -9.65 4.17 0.58
N ASN A 373 -8.36 3.99 0.89
CA ASN A 373 -7.88 3.44 2.17
C ASN A 373 -8.26 4.30 3.39
N ALA A 374 -8.45 5.58 3.21
CA ALA A 374 -8.88 6.48 4.29
C ALA A 374 -10.40 6.56 4.44
N CYS A 375 -11.17 6.26 3.38
CA CYS A 375 -12.61 6.52 3.35
C CYS A 375 -13.46 5.28 3.68
N LEU A 376 -13.19 4.16 3.00
CA LEU A 376 -14.09 2.99 3.06
C LEU A 376 -13.92 2.14 4.33
N PRO A 377 -12.72 1.99 4.91
CA PRO A 377 -12.59 1.31 6.21
C PRO A 377 -13.37 2.01 7.32
N GLN A 378 -13.35 3.35 7.35
CA GLN A 378 -14.11 4.15 8.31
C GLN A 378 -15.61 3.89 8.19
N PHE A 379 -16.12 3.86 6.95
CA PHE A 379 -17.53 3.56 6.70
C PHE A 379 -17.90 2.12 7.11
N THR A 380 -17.03 1.16 6.82
CA THR A 380 -17.21 -0.25 7.23
C THR A 380 -17.22 -0.39 8.75
N ALA A 381 -16.27 0.25 9.45
CA ALA A 381 -16.19 0.26 10.89
C ALA A 381 -17.42 0.93 11.54
N TYR A 382 -17.93 2.01 10.95
CA TYR A 382 -19.16 2.65 11.39
C TYR A 382 -20.37 1.70 11.32
N LEU A 383 -20.53 0.97 10.22
CA LEU A 383 -21.61 -0.01 10.08
C LEU A 383 -21.48 -1.14 11.12
N MET A 384 -20.27 -1.57 11.43
CA MET A 384 -20.02 -2.53 12.49
C MET A 384 -20.45 -2.01 13.85
N HIS A 385 -20.14 -0.75 14.16
CA HIS A 385 -20.47 -0.12 15.43
C HIS A 385 -21.98 0.05 15.61
N VAL A 386 -22.70 0.45 14.57
CA VAL A 386 -24.16 0.64 14.61
C VAL A 386 -24.91 -0.67 14.78
N ASN A 387 -24.32 -1.78 14.36
CA ASN A 387 -24.99 -3.09 14.37
C ASN A 387 -24.09 -4.16 15.01
N GLU A 388 -23.85 -4.01 16.34
CA GLU A 388 -22.93 -4.86 17.09
C GLU A 388 -23.28 -6.37 17.06
N GLN A 389 -24.53 -6.73 16.86
CA GLN A 389 -24.97 -8.12 16.72
C GLN A 389 -24.80 -8.72 15.31
N MET A 390 -24.62 -7.86 14.32
CA MET A 390 -24.56 -8.25 12.89
C MET A 390 -23.32 -7.66 12.17
N TYR A 391 -22.17 -7.60 12.81
CA TYR A 391 -20.91 -7.11 12.22
C TYR A 391 -20.57 -7.72 10.86
N HIS A 392 -20.90 -9.02 10.66
CA HIS A 392 -20.64 -9.71 9.41
C HIS A 392 -21.33 -9.05 8.22
N LEU A 393 -22.47 -8.36 8.43
CA LEU A 393 -23.13 -7.59 7.37
C LEU A 393 -22.30 -6.42 6.86
N ALA A 394 -21.34 -5.90 7.64
CA ALA A 394 -20.44 -4.84 7.17
C ALA A 394 -19.57 -5.28 5.99
N TYR A 395 -19.39 -6.60 5.78
CA TYR A 395 -18.67 -7.13 4.63
C TYR A 395 -19.42 -6.98 3.29
N VAL A 396 -20.67 -6.49 3.33
CA VAL A 396 -21.37 -6.01 2.13
C VAL A 396 -20.61 -4.80 1.52
N VAL A 397 -19.92 -3.99 2.31
CA VAL A 397 -19.15 -2.85 1.78
C VAL A 397 -18.01 -3.33 0.87
N PRO A 398 -17.07 -4.18 1.30
CA PRO A 398 -16.08 -4.78 0.41
C PRO A 398 -16.70 -5.53 -0.78
N MET A 399 -17.82 -6.21 -0.58
CA MET A 399 -18.54 -6.90 -1.67
C MET A 399 -18.94 -5.92 -2.77
N VAL A 400 -19.51 -4.76 -2.41
CA VAL A 400 -19.85 -3.68 -3.37
C VAL A 400 -18.59 -3.12 -4.03
N CYS A 401 -17.50 -2.98 -3.28
CA CYS A 401 -16.21 -2.55 -3.84
C CYS A 401 -15.73 -3.49 -4.96
N PHE A 402 -15.84 -4.78 -4.77
CA PHE A 402 -15.44 -5.76 -5.78
C PHE A 402 -16.36 -5.79 -7.00
N LEU A 403 -17.60 -5.27 -6.93
CA LEU A 403 -18.45 -5.09 -8.12
C LEU A 403 -17.83 -4.08 -9.11
N PHE A 404 -17.24 -2.97 -8.60
CA PHE A 404 -16.53 -2.03 -9.46
C PHE A 404 -15.30 -2.67 -10.11
N CYS A 405 -14.59 -3.52 -9.37
CA CYS A 405 -13.46 -4.28 -9.91
C CYS A 405 -13.89 -5.28 -10.99
N ALA A 406 -15.01 -5.99 -10.76
CA ALA A 406 -15.57 -6.92 -11.73
C ALA A 406 -16.02 -6.20 -13.01
N TYR A 407 -16.73 -5.07 -12.87
CA TYR A 407 -17.11 -4.23 -14.00
C TYR A 407 -15.88 -3.76 -14.80
N TYR A 408 -14.82 -3.37 -14.10
CA TYR A 408 -13.58 -2.97 -14.75
C TYR A 408 -12.95 -4.12 -15.55
N GLY A 409 -12.85 -5.32 -14.97
CA GLY A 409 -12.34 -6.52 -15.63
C GLY A 409 -13.21 -6.99 -16.81
N TRP A 410 -14.51 -6.71 -16.79
CA TRP A 410 -15.44 -7.10 -17.84
C TRP A 410 -15.45 -6.12 -19.01
N ARG A 411 -15.63 -4.83 -18.74
CA ARG A 411 -15.87 -3.81 -19.77
C ARG A 411 -15.04 -2.53 -19.60
N GLY A 412 -14.79 -2.10 -18.36
CA GLY A 412 -14.17 -0.82 -18.05
C GLY A 412 -12.73 -0.66 -18.53
N TYR A 413 -11.99 -1.77 -18.72
CA TYR A 413 -10.61 -1.77 -19.20
C TYR A 413 -10.47 -1.50 -20.71
N LYS A 414 -11.56 -1.58 -21.47
CA LYS A 414 -11.49 -1.43 -22.93
C LYS A 414 -11.10 -0.01 -23.30
N VAL A 415 -10.09 0.10 -24.14
CA VAL A 415 -9.71 1.37 -24.76
C VAL A 415 -10.78 1.66 -25.79
N LEU A 416 -11.64 2.62 -25.46
CA LEU A 416 -12.63 3.17 -26.41
C LEU A 416 -12.05 4.49 -26.88
N ASP A 417 -11.85 4.61 -28.19
CA ASP A 417 -11.36 5.81 -28.86
C ASP A 417 -12.32 6.98 -28.73
#